data_4f2dece50ac4631db2be811c80320389
#
_entry.id   4f2dece50ac4631db2be811c80320389
#
_cell.length_a   1.000
_cell.length_b   1.000
_cell.length_c   1.000
_cell.angle_alpha   90.00
_cell.angle_beta   90.00
_cell.angle_gamma   90.00
#
_symmetry.space_group_name_H-M   'P 1'
#
loop_
_entity.id
_entity.type
_entity.pdbx_description
1 polymer ?
#
loop_
_entity_poly.entity_id
_entity_poly.type
_entity_poly.pdbx_seq_one_letter_code
_entity_poly.pdbx_strand_id
1 'polypeptide(L)'
;WNRVKSVPSEERRIDVWWWDDPTSDLMLLLAYLITRNDGWEDAKLRVLATPYEKKSEKSTEELRKILEEVRISAEPEVVPKATAESIMKYSADATLVFLPFRLKRNQLTDAFGNPVEELLPHLPMTAMVLAAEDIDLDAEPEEGKPAEVASALDALTDAEKKARDSKKEAAEALEAAEKAENKVSEMIADARPGADRETMTRI
;
A
#
# COMPACT_ATOMS: atom_id res chain seq x y z
N TRP A 1 -7.66 12.86 5.66
CA TRP A 1 -8.48 12.08 4.71
C TRP A 1 -8.36 12.58 3.27
N ASN A 2 -8.41 13.88 3.03
CA ASN A 2 -8.27 14.44 1.68
C ASN A 2 -6.90 14.13 1.05
N ARG A 3 -5.83 14.13 1.85
CA ARG A 3 -4.47 13.77 1.39
C ARG A 3 -4.40 12.32 0.91
N VAL A 4 -5.06 11.39 1.61
CA VAL A 4 -5.09 9.96 1.20
C VAL A 4 -5.78 9.78 -0.14
N LYS A 5 -6.90 10.49 -0.37
CA LYS A 5 -7.63 10.44 -1.64
C LYS A 5 -6.87 11.02 -2.83
N SER A 6 -5.92 11.94 -2.59
CA SER A 6 -5.14 12.56 -3.65
C SER A 6 -3.90 11.75 -4.06
N VAL A 7 -3.53 10.71 -3.29
CA VAL A 7 -2.40 9.84 -3.61
C VAL A 7 -2.92 8.61 -4.36
N PRO A 8 -2.42 8.31 -5.57
CA PRO A 8 -2.74 7.09 -6.29
C PRO A 8 -2.43 5.84 -5.45
N SER A 9 -3.17 4.73 -5.67
CA SER A 9 -3.02 3.49 -4.89
C SER A 9 -1.57 2.99 -4.90
N GLU A 10 -0.95 2.96 -6.06
CA GLU A 10 0.43 2.51 -6.30
C GLU A 10 1.51 3.39 -5.66
N GLU A 11 1.17 4.63 -5.31
CA GLU A 11 2.09 5.56 -4.63
C GLU A 11 1.88 5.58 -3.11
N ARG A 12 0.82 4.91 -2.63
CA ARG A 12 0.55 4.85 -1.20
C ARG A 12 1.58 4.00 -0.49
N ARG A 13 2.00 4.48 0.69
CA ARG A 13 2.92 3.77 1.55
C ARG A 13 2.39 3.73 2.98
N ILE A 14 2.41 2.54 3.56
CA ILE A 14 2.07 2.29 4.96
C ILE A 14 3.36 1.99 5.69
N ASP A 15 3.69 2.77 6.69
CA ASP A 15 4.84 2.59 7.55
C ASP A 15 4.41 2.01 8.89
N VAL A 16 4.98 0.87 9.28
CA VAL A 16 4.79 0.24 10.59
C VAL A 16 6.07 0.33 11.38
N TRP A 17 6.06 1.04 12.49
CA TRP A 17 7.18 1.08 13.41
C TRP A 17 7.13 -0.09 14.37
N TRP A 18 8.14 -0.92 14.30
CA TRP A 18 8.20 -2.25 14.91
C TRP A 18 9.17 -2.31 16.09
N TRP A 19 8.69 -2.81 17.25
CA TRP A 19 9.49 -3.00 18.47
C TRP A 19 9.56 -4.44 18.96
N ASP A 20 9.08 -5.41 18.19
CA ASP A 20 9.06 -6.83 18.55
C ASP A 20 8.26 -7.09 19.83
N ASP A 21 7.06 -6.57 19.85
CA ASP A 21 6.10 -6.71 20.95
C ASP A 21 4.68 -6.96 20.39
N PRO A 22 3.71 -7.41 21.22
CA PRO A 22 2.36 -7.70 20.75
C PRO A 22 1.65 -6.54 20.07
N THR A 23 2.02 -5.30 20.41
CA THR A 23 1.47 -4.11 19.73
C THR A 23 2.01 -4.00 18.32
N SER A 24 3.28 -4.35 18.11
CA SER A 24 3.90 -4.40 16.79
C SER A 24 3.24 -5.45 15.90
N ASP A 25 2.93 -6.62 16.45
CA ASP A 25 2.24 -7.70 15.75
C ASP A 25 0.84 -7.26 15.32
N LEU A 26 0.09 -6.62 16.23
CA LEU A 26 -1.22 -6.05 15.90
C LEU A 26 -1.13 -4.97 14.82
N MET A 27 -0.14 -4.08 14.89
CA MET A 27 0.05 -3.03 13.89
C MET A 27 0.35 -3.62 12.51
N LEU A 28 1.20 -4.65 12.45
CA LEU A 28 1.54 -5.34 11.20
C LEU A 28 0.30 -6.02 10.61
N LEU A 29 -0.47 -6.72 11.42
CA LEU A 29 -1.73 -7.36 11.00
C LEU A 29 -2.73 -6.32 10.47
N LEU A 30 -2.95 -5.22 11.19
CA LEU A 30 -3.87 -4.16 10.76
C LEU A 30 -3.40 -3.51 9.45
N ALA A 31 -2.11 -3.24 9.31
CA ALA A 31 -1.53 -2.69 8.09
C ALA A 31 -1.72 -3.65 6.90
N TYR A 32 -1.47 -4.94 7.10
CA TYR A 32 -1.73 -5.97 6.11
C TYR A 32 -3.21 -6.01 5.71
N LEU A 33 -4.14 -6.01 6.67
CA LEU A 33 -5.57 -6.00 6.38
C LEU A 33 -6.01 -4.76 5.58
N ILE A 34 -5.36 -3.61 5.79
CA ILE A 34 -5.62 -2.40 5.00
C ILE A 34 -5.22 -2.62 3.55
N THR A 35 -4.08 -3.27 3.27
CA THR A 35 -3.65 -3.55 1.89
C THR A 35 -4.59 -4.53 1.16
N ARG A 36 -5.50 -5.20 1.87
CA ARG A 36 -6.52 -6.08 1.27
C ARG A 36 -7.82 -5.34 0.90
N ASN A 37 -7.90 -4.04 1.13
CA ASN A 37 -9.07 -3.23 0.83
C ASN A 37 -8.88 -2.41 -0.45
N ASP A 38 -10.00 -2.15 -1.15
CA ASP A 38 -10.04 -1.34 -2.35
C ASP A 38 -9.33 0.00 -2.15
N GLY A 39 -8.47 0.32 -3.11
CA GLY A 39 -7.67 1.54 -3.11
C GLY A 39 -6.40 1.49 -2.24
N TRP A 40 -6.11 0.38 -1.55
CA TRP A 40 -4.87 0.15 -0.82
C TRP A 40 -4.12 -1.11 -1.28
N GLU A 41 -4.67 -1.84 -2.23
CA GLU A 41 -4.17 -3.13 -2.72
C GLU A 41 -2.77 -3.05 -3.36
N ASP A 42 -2.42 -1.89 -3.91
CA ASP A 42 -1.10 -1.64 -4.50
C ASP A 42 -0.18 -0.85 -3.56
N ALA A 43 -0.67 -0.52 -2.34
CA ALA A 43 0.11 0.24 -1.37
C ALA A 43 1.32 -0.57 -0.89
N LYS A 44 2.46 0.12 -0.79
CA LYS A 44 3.69 -0.48 -0.25
C LYS A 44 3.62 -0.52 1.27
N LEU A 45 3.79 -1.70 1.84
CA LEU A 45 3.93 -1.88 3.27
C LEU A 45 5.41 -1.92 3.64
N ARG A 46 5.83 -1.03 4.54
CA ARG A 46 7.20 -0.95 5.05
C ARG A 46 7.23 -1.13 6.57
N VAL A 47 8.13 -1.98 7.04
CA VAL A 47 8.33 -2.24 8.47
C VAL A 47 9.67 -1.63 8.90
N LEU A 48 9.61 -0.63 9.77
CA LEU A 48 10.78 0.06 10.31
C LEU A 48 11.08 -0.48 11.71
N ALA A 49 12.19 -1.18 11.86
CA ALA A 49 12.62 -1.73 13.13
C ALA A 49 13.87 -1.03 13.64
N THR A 50 14.00 -0.93 14.96
CA THR A 50 15.22 -0.43 15.60
C THR A 50 15.89 -1.53 16.40
N PRO A 51 17.22 -1.62 16.40
CA PRO A 51 17.94 -2.52 17.30
C PRO A 51 17.61 -2.14 18.74
N TYR A 52 17.07 -3.05 19.52
CA TYR A 52 16.86 -2.84 20.96
C TYR A 52 18.19 -3.03 21.68
N GLU A 53 18.58 -2.09 22.58
CA GLU A 53 19.92 -1.94 23.16
C GLU A 53 20.54 -3.18 23.82
N LYS A 54 19.85 -4.32 23.90
CA LYS A 54 20.34 -5.51 24.61
C LYS A 54 20.14 -6.86 23.92
N LYS A 55 19.49 -6.93 22.77
CA LYS A 55 19.37 -8.18 22.02
C LYS A 55 19.85 -7.92 20.60
N SER A 56 20.94 -8.58 20.26
CA SER A 56 21.59 -8.69 18.95
C SER A 56 21.00 -7.83 17.81
N GLU A 57 21.86 -7.17 17.10
CA GLU A 57 21.58 -6.49 15.84
C GLU A 57 20.57 -7.30 15.02
N LYS A 58 19.26 -6.98 15.15
CA LYS A 58 18.29 -7.52 14.22
C LYS A 58 18.67 -6.97 12.86
N SER A 59 19.26 -7.82 12.07
CA SER A 59 19.63 -7.49 10.71
C SER A 59 18.34 -7.35 9.89
N THR A 60 18.38 -6.58 8.82
CA THR A 60 17.29 -6.52 7.84
C THR A 60 16.85 -7.92 7.40
N GLU A 61 17.80 -8.86 7.38
CA GLU A 61 17.58 -10.26 6.99
C GLU A 61 16.75 -11.04 8.03
N GLU A 62 16.96 -10.78 9.33
CA GLU A 62 16.13 -11.41 10.38
C GLU A 62 14.69 -10.89 10.32
N LEU A 63 14.52 -9.58 10.12
CA LEU A 63 13.19 -8.99 9.94
C LEU A 63 12.49 -9.54 8.69
N ARG A 64 13.24 -9.75 7.59
CA ARG A 64 12.70 -10.37 6.38
C ARG A 64 12.21 -11.80 6.64
N LYS A 65 12.98 -12.61 7.40
CA LYS A 65 12.56 -13.96 7.75
C LYS A 65 11.27 -13.98 8.57
N ILE A 66 11.12 -13.08 9.55
CA ILE A 66 9.89 -12.95 10.33
C ILE A 66 8.72 -12.65 9.40
N LEU A 67 8.87 -11.70 8.46
CA LEU A 67 7.82 -11.34 7.51
C LEU A 67 7.46 -12.48 6.56
N GLU A 68 8.46 -13.29 6.15
CA GLU A 68 8.25 -14.49 5.34
C GLU A 68 7.50 -15.58 6.12
N GLU A 69 7.84 -15.81 7.38
CA GLU A 69 7.15 -16.77 8.26
C GLU A 69 5.67 -16.43 8.42
N VAL A 70 5.34 -15.16 8.67
CA VAL A 70 3.96 -14.69 8.78
C VAL A 70 3.28 -14.44 7.42
N ARG A 71 3.97 -14.69 6.31
CA ARG A 71 3.47 -14.54 4.94
C ARG A 71 2.95 -13.13 4.60
N ILE A 72 3.50 -12.12 5.22
CA ILE A 72 3.18 -10.73 4.95
C ILE A 72 4.23 -10.12 4.02
N SER A 73 3.80 -9.66 2.85
CA SER A 73 4.66 -8.96 1.90
C SER A 73 4.90 -7.54 2.39
N ALA A 74 6.09 -7.28 2.92
CA ALA A 74 6.49 -5.95 3.39
C ALA A 74 7.98 -5.71 3.15
N GLU A 75 8.37 -4.44 3.02
CA GLU A 75 9.77 -4.03 2.88
C GLU A 75 10.38 -3.78 4.27
N PRO A 76 11.33 -4.61 4.73
CA PRO A 76 11.99 -4.40 6.01
C PRO A 76 13.05 -3.30 5.91
N GLU A 77 13.06 -2.38 6.86
CA GLU A 77 14.08 -1.35 6.99
C GLU A 77 14.56 -1.23 8.44
N VAL A 78 15.87 -1.30 8.66
CA VAL A 78 16.47 -1.12 9.99
C VAL A 78 16.89 0.32 10.16
N VAL A 79 16.30 1.00 11.13
CA VAL A 79 16.62 2.38 11.51
C VAL A 79 17.57 2.37 12.70
N PRO A 80 18.73 3.02 12.65
CA PRO A 80 19.77 2.92 13.69
C PRO A 80 19.29 3.30 15.09
N LYS A 81 18.34 4.24 15.16
CA LYS A 81 17.76 4.70 16.43
C LYS A 81 16.34 5.22 16.19
N ALA A 82 15.37 4.70 16.94
CA ALA A 82 14.05 5.28 16.97
C ALA A 82 14.04 6.50 17.92
N THR A 83 13.76 7.65 17.36
CA THR A 83 13.50 8.89 18.06
C THR A 83 12.34 9.60 17.38
N ALA A 84 11.70 10.55 18.04
CA ALA A 84 10.65 11.35 17.40
C ALA A 84 11.14 11.98 16.06
N GLU A 85 12.38 12.48 16.03
CA GLU A 85 12.99 13.02 14.81
C GLU A 85 13.16 11.97 13.71
N SER A 86 13.58 10.73 14.08
CA SER A 86 13.70 9.62 13.13
C SER A 86 12.35 9.26 12.57
N ILE A 87 11.32 9.13 13.41
CA ILE A 87 9.94 8.83 12.98
C ILE A 87 9.46 9.88 11.99
N MET A 88 9.59 11.15 12.33
CA MET A 88 9.20 12.26 11.43
C MET A 88 9.96 12.21 10.10
N LYS A 89 11.26 11.96 10.14
CA LYS A 89 12.11 11.95 8.95
C LYS A 89 11.80 10.76 8.03
N TYR A 90 11.73 9.54 8.58
CA TYR A 90 11.55 8.32 7.78
C TYR A 90 10.13 8.18 7.25
N SER A 91 9.14 8.67 7.99
CA SER A 91 7.74 8.56 7.62
C SER A 91 7.13 9.83 7.02
N ALA A 92 7.94 10.83 6.67
CA ALA A 92 7.47 12.10 6.10
C ALA A 92 6.60 11.91 4.85
N ASP A 93 6.97 10.97 3.99
CA ASP A 93 6.30 10.68 2.71
C ASP A 93 5.34 9.48 2.80
N ALA A 94 5.10 8.94 3.99
CA ALA A 94 4.12 7.88 4.17
C ALA A 94 2.70 8.41 3.94
N THR A 95 1.80 7.54 3.50
CA THR A 95 0.38 7.85 3.42
C THR A 95 -0.31 7.55 4.76
N LEU A 96 0.13 6.48 5.42
CA LEU A 96 -0.35 6.05 6.74
C LEU A 96 0.84 5.57 7.58
N VAL A 97 0.87 5.96 8.84
CA VAL A 97 1.90 5.52 9.79
C VAL A 97 1.24 4.80 10.96
N PHE A 98 1.73 3.62 11.30
CA PHE A 98 1.35 2.91 12.51
C PHE A 98 2.39 3.13 13.59
N LEU A 99 1.93 3.60 14.75
CA LEU A 99 2.77 3.84 15.93
C LEU A 99 2.13 3.24 17.17
N PRO A 100 2.91 2.63 18.07
CA PRO A 100 2.42 2.24 19.38
C PRO A 100 2.23 3.46 20.27
N PHE A 101 1.27 3.37 21.17
CA PHE A 101 1.13 4.33 22.24
C PHE A 101 1.06 3.61 23.59
N ARG A 102 1.26 4.36 24.64
CA ARG A 102 1.09 3.89 26.03
C ARG A 102 0.23 4.87 26.79
N LEU A 103 -0.50 4.36 27.75
CA LEU A 103 -1.27 5.19 28.68
C LEU A 103 -0.46 5.33 29.98
N LYS A 104 0.00 6.52 30.27
CA LYS A 104 0.75 6.82 31.48
C LYS A 104 0.08 7.96 32.25
N ARG A 105 -0.37 7.71 33.49
CA ARG A 105 -1.03 8.72 34.35
C ARG A 105 -2.15 9.48 33.62
N ASN A 106 -2.97 8.77 32.86
CA ASN A 106 -4.09 9.33 32.08
C ASN A 106 -3.67 10.24 30.92
N GLN A 107 -2.42 10.15 30.45
CA GLN A 107 -1.91 10.83 29.26
C GLN A 107 -1.47 9.80 28.23
N LEU A 108 -1.72 10.09 26.96
CA LEU A 108 -1.20 9.30 25.85
C LEU A 108 0.27 9.66 25.63
N THR A 109 1.13 8.66 25.63
CA THR A 109 2.55 8.82 25.36
C THR A 109 2.97 7.98 24.18
N ASP A 110 3.97 8.44 23.44
CA ASP A 110 4.63 7.66 22.41
C ASP A 110 5.47 6.51 23.00
N ALA A 111 6.14 5.74 22.15
CA ALA A 111 7.00 4.66 22.58
C ALA A 111 8.16 5.10 23.49
N PHE A 112 8.51 6.38 23.46
CA PHE A 112 9.62 6.98 24.24
C PHE A 112 9.16 7.61 25.54
N GLY A 113 7.84 7.70 25.75
CA GLY A 113 7.24 8.28 26.95
C GLY A 113 6.99 9.78 26.85
N ASN A 114 7.09 10.39 25.67
CA ASN A 114 6.72 11.78 25.41
C ASN A 114 5.23 11.88 25.08
N PRO A 115 4.59 13.04 25.32
CA PRO A 115 3.23 13.28 24.89
C PRO A 115 3.06 13.09 23.37
N VAL A 116 2.06 12.31 22.94
CA VAL A 116 1.83 12.06 21.50
C VAL A 116 1.50 13.35 20.74
N GLU A 117 0.96 14.34 21.41
CA GLU A 117 0.62 15.65 20.88
C GLU A 117 1.81 16.40 20.30
N GLU A 118 3.03 16.10 20.76
CA GLU A 118 4.26 16.70 20.25
C GLU A 118 4.70 16.09 18.91
N LEU A 119 4.36 14.81 18.67
CA LEU A 119 4.77 14.07 17.50
C LEU A 119 3.73 14.12 16.36
N LEU A 120 2.46 13.95 16.70
CA LEU A 120 1.37 13.81 15.73
C LEU A 120 1.23 14.97 14.71
N PRO A 121 1.40 16.24 15.08
CA PRO A 121 1.28 17.36 14.14
C PRO A 121 2.31 17.33 13.00
N HIS A 122 3.40 16.61 13.18
CA HIS A 122 4.53 16.52 12.23
C HIS A 122 4.48 15.25 11.37
N LEU A 123 3.48 14.38 11.59
CA LEU A 123 3.31 13.14 10.85
C LEU A 123 2.15 13.24 9.85
N PRO A 124 2.16 12.41 8.80
CA PRO A 124 0.98 12.21 7.96
C PRO A 124 -0.15 11.54 8.78
N MET A 125 -1.14 10.98 8.09
CA MET A 125 -2.19 10.22 8.77
C MET A 125 -1.55 9.13 9.63
N THR A 126 -1.90 9.10 10.91
CA THR A 126 -1.27 8.19 11.88
C THR A 126 -2.33 7.39 12.62
N ALA A 127 -2.12 6.07 12.68
CA ALA A 127 -2.88 5.16 13.52
C ALA A 127 -2.07 4.85 14.78
N MET A 128 -2.62 5.22 15.94
CA MET A 128 -2.05 4.91 17.23
C MET A 128 -2.65 3.60 17.75
N VAL A 129 -1.81 2.63 18.09
CA VAL A 129 -2.23 1.26 18.43
C VAL A 129 -1.67 0.85 19.80
N LEU A 130 -2.47 0.09 20.55
CA LEU A 130 -2.08 -0.60 21.75
C LEU A 130 -2.78 -1.96 21.78
N ALA A 131 -2.01 -3.05 21.81
CA ALA A 131 -2.55 -4.38 21.99
C ALA A 131 -2.89 -4.60 23.48
N ALA A 132 -4.05 -5.17 23.71
CA ALA A 132 -4.48 -5.57 25.06
C ALA A 132 -4.01 -6.98 25.42
N GLU A 133 -3.77 -7.81 24.42
CA GLU A 133 -3.37 -9.22 24.51
C GLU A 133 -2.31 -9.53 23.47
N ASP A 134 -1.62 -10.66 23.63
CA ASP A 134 -0.67 -11.17 22.67
C ASP A 134 -1.40 -11.56 21.37
N ILE A 135 -0.81 -11.21 20.23
CA ILE A 135 -1.31 -11.57 18.89
C ILE A 135 -0.40 -12.64 18.34
N ASP A 136 -0.96 -13.79 18.02
CA ASP A 136 -0.26 -14.86 17.32
C ASP A 136 -0.40 -14.66 15.79
N LEU A 137 0.65 -14.21 15.15
CA LEU A 137 0.70 -14.01 13.70
C LEU A 137 0.88 -15.33 12.94
N ASP A 138 1.39 -16.37 13.64
CA ASP A 138 1.64 -17.70 13.07
C ASP A 138 0.45 -18.64 13.29
N ALA A 139 -0.64 -18.18 13.93
CA ALA A 139 -1.81 -18.98 14.15
C ALA A 139 -2.29 -19.61 12.84
N GLU A 140 -2.29 -20.93 12.81
CA GLU A 140 -2.87 -21.65 11.67
C GLU A 140 -4.35 -21.27 11.56
N PRO A 141 -4.85 -21.05 10.34
CA PRO A 141 -6.28 -20.81 10.13
C PRO A 141 -7.06 -21.96 10.79
N GLU A 142 -8.02 -21.63 11.67
CA GLU A 142 -8.86 -22.63 12.30
C GLU A 142 -9.37 -23.62 11.24
N GLU A 143 -9.15 -24.91 11.46
CA GLU A 143 -9.70 -25.95 10.59
C GLU A 143 -11.22 -25.88 10.64
N GLY A 144 -11.88 -25.71 9.49
CA GLY A 144 -13.33 -25.74 9.39
C GLY A 144 -13.95 -24.67 8.51
N LYS A 145 -15.26 -24.47 8.61
CA LYS A 145 -16.03 -23.52 7.79
C LYS A 145 -15.46 -22.07 7.76
N PRO A 146 -14.94 -21.52 8.85
CA PRO A 146 -14.31 -20.17 8.81
C PRO A 146 -13.09 -20.10 7.91
N ALA A 147 -12.24 -21.15 7.92
CA ALA A 147 -11.05 -21.21 7.06
C ALA A 147 -11.42 -21.36 5.58
N GLU A 148 -12.45 -22.17 5.29
CA GLU A 148 -12.98 -22.31 3.92
C GLU A 148 -13.54 -20.98 3.40
N VAL A 149 -14.25 -20.23 4.25
CA VAL A 149 -14.79 -18.90 3.91
C VAL A 149 -13.67 -17.90 3.68
N ALA A 150 -12.65 -17.87 4.53
CA ALA A 150 -11.50 -16.99 4.37
C ALA A 150 -10.73 -17.29 3.07
N SER A 151 -10.47 -18.58 2.79
CA SER A 151 -9.82 -19.00 1.54
C SER A 151 -10.65 -18.67 0.31
N ALA A 152 -11.98 -18.82 0.37
CA ALA A 152 -12.87 -18.45 -0.72
C ALA A 152 -12.92 -16.93 -0.94
N LEU A 153 -12.86 -16.14 0.13
CA LEU A 153 -12.82 -14.68 0.07
C LEU A 153 -11.51 -14.18 -0.55
N ASP A 154 -10.38 -14.80 -0.19
CA ASP A 154 -9.08 -14.50 -0.80
C ASP A 154 -9.07 -14.82 -2.29
N ALA A 155 -9.59 -16.00 -2.67
CA ALA A 155 -9.71 -16.40 -4.06
C ALA A 155 -10.62 -15.44 -4.86
N LEU A 156 -11.71 -14.96 -4.25
CA LEU A 156 -12.61 -13.98 -4.86
C LEU A 156 -11.88 -12.65 -5.09
N THR A 157 -11.17 -12.15 -4.07
CA THR A 157 -10.41 -10.90 -4.15
C THR A 157 -9.35 -10.94 -5.27
N ASP A 158 -8.63 -12.07 -5.37
CA ASP A 158 -7.65 -12.28 -6.44
C ASP A 158 -8.29 -12.36 -7.83
N ALA A 159 -9.48 -12.98 -7.93
CA ALA A 159 -10.23 -13.05 -9.18
C ALA A 159 -10.75 -11.65 -9.60
N GLU A 160 -11.26 -10.87 -8.67
CA GLU A 160 -11.72 -9.50 -8.91
C GLU A 160 -10.57 -8.59 -9.36
N LYS A 161 -9.40 -8.71 -8.73
CA LYS A 161 -8.19 -7.98 -9.14
C LYS A 161 -7.80 -8.31 -10.58
N LYS A 162 -7.71 -9.59 -10.92
CA LYS A 162 -7.40 -10.03 -12.29
C LYS A 162 -8.43 -9.54 -13.31
N ALA A 163 -9.73 -9.58 -12.95
CA ALA A 163 -10.79 -9.07 -13.82
C ALA A 163 -10.68 -7.56 -14.07
N ARG A 164 -10.29 -6.80 -13.03
CA ARG A 164 -10.07 -5.35 -13.14
C ARG A 164 -8.86 -5.03 -14.03
N ASP A 165 -7.75 -5.74 -13.83
CA ASP A 165 -6.54 -5.55 -14.64
C ASP A 165 -6.81 -5.88 -16.12
N SER A 166 -7.49 -7.01 -16.38
CA SER A 166 -7.91 -7.37 -17.75
C SER A 166 -8.85 -6.33 -18.39
N LYS A 167 -9.75 -5.74 -17.59
CA LYS A 167 -10.64 -4.69 -18.08
C LYS A 167 -9.86 -3.41 -18.43
N LYS A 168 -8.85 -3.07 -17.65
CA LYS A 168 -7.96 -1.92 -17.92
C LYS A 168 -7.18 -2.15 -19.22
N GLU A 169 -6.56 -3.32 -19.38
CA GLU A 169 -5.82 -3.69 -20.58
C GLU A 169 -6.73 -3.67 -21.83
N ALA A 170 -7.97 -4.18 -21.70
CA ALA A 170 -8.92 -4.14 -22.80
C ALA A 170 -9.34 -2.72 -23.18
N ALA A 171 -9.47 -1.83 -22.19
CA ALA A 171 -9.78 -0.42 -22.46
C ALA A 171 -8.62 0.31 -23.16
N GLU A 172 -7.39 0.06 -22.75
CA GLU A 172 -6.18 0.60 -23.37
C GLU A 172 -6.02 0.08 -24.83
N ALA A 173 -6.29 -1.21 -25.04
CA ALA A 173 -6.26 -1.80 -26.38
C ALA A 173 -7.34 -1.22 -27.30
N LEU A 174 -8.53 -0.95 -26.79
CA LEU A 174 -9.61 -0.31 -27.54
C LEU A 174 -9.24 1.11 -27.96
N GLU A 175 -8.69 1.90 -27.04
CA GLU A 175 -8.24 3.27 -27.34
C GLU A 175 -7.11 3.28 -28.40
N ALA A 176 -6.20 2.32 -28.31
CA ALA A 176 -5.13 2.16 -29.30
C ALA A 176 -5.69 1.77 -30.69
N ALA A 177 -6.71 0.91 -30.73
CA ALA A 177 -7.38 0.52 -31.96
C ALA A 177 -8.12 1.72 -32.60
N GLU A 178 -8.87 2.50 -31.83
CA GLU A 178 -9.53 3.71 -32.33
C GLU A 178 -8.55 4.75 -32.87
N LYS A 179 -7.40 4.94 -32.20
CA LYS A 179 -6.34 5.83 -32.70
C LYS A 179 -5.74 5.32 -34.03
N ALA A 180 -5.56 4.01 -34.17
CA ALA A 180 -5.08 3.42 -35.40
C ALA A 180 -6.09 3.56 -36.55
N GLU A 181 -7.37 3.36 -36.30
CA GLU A 181 -8.46 3.51 -37.26
C GLU A 181 -8.57 4.96 -37.76
N ASN A 182 -8.51 5.93 -36.84
CA ASN A 182 -8.51 7.34 -37.19
C ASN A 182 -7.30 7.70 -38.09
N LYS A 183 -6.12 7.20 -37.77
CA LYS A 183 -4.93 7.41 -38.58
C LYS A 183 -5.05 6.81 -39.99
N VAL A 184 -5.61 5.61 -40.10
CA VAL A 184 -5.88 4.98 -41.42
C VAL A 184 -6.90 5.82 -42.19
N SER A 185 -7.95 6.32 -41.56
CA SER A 185 -8.93 7.17 -42.21
C SER A 185 -8.35 8.47 -42.71
N GLU A 186 -7.47 9.11 -41.97
CA GLU A 186 -6.73 10.30 -42.41
C GLU A 186 -5.84 9.99 -43.63
N MET A 187 -5.09 8.90 -43.61
CA MET A 187 -4.25 8.48 -44.70
C MET A 187 -5.05 8.18 -45.98
N ILE A 188 -6.24 7.60 -45.87
CA ILE A 188 -7.13 7.35 -47.01
C ILE A 188 -7.71 8.67 -47.56
N ALA A 189 -8.02 9.62 -46.67
CA ALA A 189 -8.50 10.94 -47.08
C ALA A 189 -7.42 11.72 -47.90
N ASP A 190 -6.17 11.66 -47.44
CA ASP A 190 -5.04 12.30 -48.12
C ASP A 190 -4.64 11.59 -49.42
N ALA A 191 -4.90 10.29 -49.53
CA ALA A 191 -4.58 9.49 -50.74
C ALA A 191 -5.64 9.60 -51.85
N ARG A 192 -6.76 10.31 -51.65
CA ARG A 192 -7.73 10.55 -52.71
C ARG A 192 -7.17 11.63 -53.66
N PRO A 193 -6.78 11.29 -54.93
CA PRO A 193 -6.36 12.28 -55.90
C PRO A 193 -7.56 13.17 -56.22
N GLY A 194 -7.34 14.48 -56.22
CA GLY A 194 -8.36 15.47 -56.56
C GLY A 194 -9.06 15.11 -57.84
N ALA A 195 -10.35 14.91 -57.79
CA ALA A 195 -11.17 14.81 -58.98
C ALA A 195 -11.13 16.16 -59.69
N ASP A 196 -10.35 16.22 -60.75
CA ASP A 196 -10.30 17.37 -61.65
C ASP A 196 -11.69 17.75 -62.12
N ARG A 197 -12.21 18.85 -61.57
CA ARG A 197 -13.34 19.61 -62.13
C ARG A 197 -12.78 20.57 -63.13
N GLU A 198 -12.36 20.07 -64.26
CA GLU A 198 -12.24 20.88 -65.46
C GLU A 198 -12.50 19.99 -66.69
N THR A 199 -13.60 20.17 -67.29
CA THR A 199 -13.85 20.21 -68.73
C THR A 199 -15.30 19.82 -69.04
N MET A 200 -16.16 20.75 -68.98
CA MET A 200 -17.35 20.78 -69.85
C MET A 200 -17.90 22.20 -69.90
N THR A 201 -17.21 23.01 -70.68
CA THR A 201 -17.84 24.18 -71.31
C THR A 201 -17.34 24.30 -72.72
N ARG A 202 -18.21 24.09 -73.69
CA ARG A 202 -18.24 24.35 -75.14
C ARG A 202 -18.40 23.09 -75.96
N ILE A 203 -19.56 22.82 -76.38
CA ILE A 203 -20.18 23.25 -77.71
C ILE A 203 -21.68 22.98 -77.62
#